data_dfd9ea96046b30364e780af06d6aba75
#
_entry.id   dfd9ea96046b30364e780af06d6aba75
#
_cell.length_a   1.000
_cell.length_b   1.000
_cell.length_c   1.000
_cell.angle_alpha   90.00
_cell.angle_beta   90.00
_cell.angle_gamma   90.00
#
_symmetry.space_group_name_H-M   'P 1'
#
loop_
_entity.id
_entity.type
_entity.pdbx_description
1 polymer ?
#
loop_
_entity_poly.entity_id
_entity_poly.type
_entity_poly.pdbx_seq_one_letter_code
_entity_poly.pdbx_strand_id
1 'polypeptide(L)'
;MKFFDIGATVEKAVAGIAQYDLDFLTVHGDPYVVRAAVAGRGDSNTKILAVTILTSLDRDDLNAALIKDGNIHDLVVERARNALAAGADGVIASPQEAAMIRALPEAVGKLIVTPGVRPAGAALGDQKRVATPAQAIQNGADHIVIGRPIWAAENPREAAMKVLEELKAV
;
A
#
# COMPACT_ATOMS: atom_id res chain seq x y z
N MET A 1 7.63 -8.06 1.89
CA MET A 1 7.04 -9.33 1.38
C MET A 1 5.54 -9.12 1.28
N LYS A 2 4.86 -9.75 0.31
CA LYS A 2 3.39 -9.69 0.17
C LYS A 2 2.87 -11.12 0.06
N PHE A 3 2.01 -11.54 0.98
CA PHE A 3 1.43 -12.88 0.91
C PHE A 3 0.31 -12.94 -0.11
N PHE A 4 0.36 -13.98 -0.95
CA PHE A 4 -0.67 -14.32 -1.92
C PHE A 4 -0.62 -15.83 -2.16
N ASP A 5 -1.61 -16.54 -1.66
CA ASP A 5 -1.74 -18.00 -1.77
C ASP A 5 -3.18 -18.39 -1.44
N ILE A 6 -3.50 -19.69 -1.43
CA ILE A 6 -4.77 -20.19 -0.91
C ILE A 6 -4.95 -19.82 0.56
N GLY A 7 -6.21 -19.63 1.00
CA GLY A 7 -6.52 -19.09 2.32
C GLY A 7 -5.83 -19.81 3.48
N ALA A 8 -5.84 -21.14 3.49
CA ALA A 8 -5.22 -21.94 4.57
C ALA A 8 -3.69 -21.71 4.67
N THR A 9 -3.00 -21.50 3.55
CA THR A 9 -1.56 -21.20 3.53
C THR A 9 -1.31 -19.80 4.08
N VAL A 10 -2.11 -18.82 3.64
CA VAL A 10 -2.00 -17.41 4.12
C VAL A 10 -2.25 -17.36 5.62
N GLU A 11 -3.32 -17.99 6.11
CA GLU A 11 -3.68 -18.02 7.54
C GLU A 11 -2.53 -18.57 8.39
N LYS A 12 -1.98 -19.73 8.02
CA LYS A 12 -0.86 -20.36 8.75
C LYS A 12 0.41 -19.50 8.70
N ALA A 13 0.71 -18.91 7.54
CA ALA A 13 1.88 -18.04 7.39
C ALA A 13 1.77 -16.78 8.26
N VAL A 14 0.58 -16.16 8.29
CA VAL A 14 0.33 -14.97 9.11
C VAL A 14 0.36 -15.33 10.60
N ALA A 15 -0.22 -16.45 11.03
CA ALA A 15 -0.12 -16.92 12.40
C ALA A 15 1.32 -17.14 12.86
N GLY A 16 2.16 -17.69 11.98
CA GLY A 16 3.59 -17.86 12.26
C GLY A 16 4.35 -16.52 12.40
N ILE A 17 3.95 -15.48 11.67
CA ILE A 17 4.60 -14.16 11.71
C ILE A 17 4.03 -13.28 12.83
N ALA A 18 2.77 -13.39 13.15
CA ALA A 18 2.09 -12.56 14.16
C ALA A 18 2.74 -12.63 15.55
N GLN A 19 3.46 -13.73 15.86
CA GLN A 19 4.21 -13.88 17.10
C GLN A 19 5.41 -12.91 17.26
N TYR A 20 5.84 -12.25 16.18
CA TYR A 20 7.00 -11.34 16.20
C TYR A 20 6.65 -9.87 16.46
N ASP A 21 5.41 -9.58 16.83
CA ASP A 21 4.94 -8.23 17.19
C ASP A 21 5.29 -7.15 16.14
N LEU A 22 4.94 -7.43 14.89
CA LEU A 22 5.18 -6.52 13.78
C LEU A 22 4.12 -5.41 13.76
N ASP A 23 4.51 -4.20 13.36
CA ASP A 23 3.54 -3.11 13.13
C ASP A 23 2.64 -3.43 11.93
N PHE A 24 3.22 -3.81 10.79
CA PHE A 24 2.52 -4.00 9.52
C PHE A 24 2.90 -5.30 8.83
N LEU A 25 1.90 -5.95 8.26
CA LEU A 25 2.07 -7.07 7.34
C LEU A 25 1.28 -6.81 6.07
N THR A 26 1.91 -6.95 4.89
CA THR A 26 1.23 -6.75 3.61
C THR A 26 0.80 -8.06 2.99
N VAL A 27 -0.46 -8.08 2.48
CA VAL A 27 -1.03 -9.19 1.73
C VAL A 27 -1.65 -8.66 0.42
N HIS A 28 -1.89 -9.51 -0.57
CA HIS A 28 -2.67 -9.10 -1.74
C HIS A 28 -4.11 -8.77 -1.35
N GLY A 29 -4.72 -7.78 -2.02
CA GLY A 29 -6.01 -7.20 -1.67
C GLY A 29 -7.23 -8.01 -2.10
N ASP A 30 -7.04 -9.28 -2.46
CA ASP A 30 -8.14 -10.19 -2.76
C ASP A 30 -8.89 -10.54 -1.47
N PRO A 31 -10.23 -10.40 -1.41
CA PRO A 31 -10.98 -10.52 -0.16
C PRO A 31 -10.77 -11.83 0.60
N TYR A 32 -10.55 -12.94 -0.11
CA TYR A 32 -10.30 -14.24 0.54
C TYR A 32 -8.91 -14.28 1.20
N VAL A 33 -7.89 -13.65 0.59
CA VAL A 33 -6.54 -13.52 1.15
C VAL A 33 -6.58 -12.65 2.41
N VAL A 34 -7.28 -11.51 2.33
CA VAL A 34 -7.44 -10.60 3.47
C VAL A 34 -8.11 -11.29 4.64
N ARG A 35 -9.25 -11.99 4.42
CA ARG A 35 -9.95 -12.73 5.49
C ARG A 35 -9.06 -13.78 6.14
N ALA A 36 -8.31 -14.53 5.34
CA ALA A 36 -7.37 -15.53 5.85
C ALA A 36 -6.24 -14.90 6.68
N ALA A 37 -5.70 -13.76 6.22
CA ALA A 37 -4.67 -13.02 6.96
C ALA A 37 -5.19 -12.48 8.30
N VAL A 38 -6.40 -11.92 8.31
CA VAL A 38 -7.05 -11.43 9.53
C VAL A 38 -7.30 -12.58 10.51
N ALA A 39 -7.76 -13.74 10.04
CA ALA A 39 -7.91 -14.93 10.87
C ALA A 39 -6.57 -15.42 11.46
N GLY A 40 -5.53 -15.50 10.62
CA GLY A 40 -4.20 -15.93 11.06
C GLY A 40 -3.50 -14.95 12.01
N ARG A 41 -3.81 -13.65 11.93
CA ARG A 41 -3.29 -12.65 12.88
C ARG A 41 -3.77 -12.91 14.31
N GLY A 42 -4.99 -13.41 14.50
CA GLY A 42 -5.59 -13.59 15.82
C GLY A 42 -5.62 -12.27 16.61
N ASP A 43 -5.20 -12.34 17.87
CA ASP A 43 -5.19 -11.21 18.81
C ASP A 43 -3.92 -10.33 18.71
N SER A 44 -3.02 -10.60 17.75
CA SER A 44 -1.82 -9.78 17.55
C SER A 44 -2.18 -8.35 17.11
N ASN A 45 -1.37 -7.38 17.54
CA ASN A 45 -1.51 -5.96 17.15
C ASN A 45 -1.07 -5.67 15.70
N THR A 46 -0.48 -6.65 15.00
CA THR A 46 -0.02 -6.51 13.62
C THR A 46 -1.16 -6.04 12.71
N LYS A 47 -0.98 -4.93 12.02
CA LYS A 47 -1.97 -4.40 11.07
C LYS A 47 -1.82 -5.08 9.72
N ILE A 48 -2.93 -5.62 9.20
CA ILE A 48 -2.98 -6.22 7.86
C ILE A 48 -3.24 -5.14 6.83
N LEU A 49 -2.26 -4.90 5.96
CA LEU A 49 -2.35 -3.92 4.87
C LEU A 49 -2.55 -4.64 3.54
N ALA A 50 -3.68 -4.36 2.89
CA ALA A 50 -4.07 -4.98 1.63
C ALA A 50 -3.51 -4.22 0.42
N VAL A 51 -2.72 -4.89 -0.42
CA VAL A 51 -2.18 -4.30 -1.65
C VAL A 51 -3.27 -4.26 -2.71
N THR A 52 -3.58 -3.08 -3.22
CA THR A 52 -4.59 -2.86 -4.26
C THR A 52 -4.02 -3.24 -5.64
N ILE A 53 -3.49 -2.27 -6.36
CA ILE A 53 -2.79 -2.46 -7.65
C ILE A 53 -1.39 -1.87 -7.50
N LEU A 54 -0.38 -2.60 -7.93
CA LEU A 54 1.01 -2.16 -7.83
C LEU A 54 1.23 -0.87 -8.65
N THR A 55 1.95 0.08 -8.10
CA THR A 55 2.20 1.39 -8.71
C THR A 55 3.11 1.35 -9.95
N SER A 56 3.74 0.22 -10.19
CA SER A 56 4.52 -0.07 -11.41
C SER A 56 3.66 -0.56 -12.58
N LEU A 57 2.40 -0.92 -12.36
CA LEU A 57 1.50 -1.44 -13.38
C LEU A 57 0.65 -0.34 -14.00
N ASP A 58 0.44 -0.43 -15.31
CA ASP A 58 -0.52 0.35 -16.09
C ASP A 58 -1.67 -0.50 -16.61
N ARG A 59 -2.50 0.07 -17.51
CA ARG A 59 -3.67 -0.62 -18.07
C ARG A 59 -3.26 -1.83 -18.92
N ASP A 60 -2.18 -1.74 -19.68
CA ASP A 60 -1.72 -2.83 -20.54
C ASP A 60 -1.23 -4.03 -19.73
N ASP A 61 -0.51 -3.77 -18.64
CA ASP A 61 -0.12 -4.81 -17.68
C ASP A 61 -1.34 -5.51 -17.06
N LEU A 62 -2.38 -4.73 -16.72
CA LEU A 62 -3.61 -5.28 -16.14
C LEU A 62 -4.42 -6.08 -17.17
N ASN A 63 -4.43 -5.67 -18.45
CA ASN A 63 -5.05 -6.43 -19.52
C ASN A 63 -4.34 -7.77 -19.73
N ALA A 64 -3.01 -7.77 -19.76
CA ALA A 64 -2.21 -8.99 -19.87
C ALA A 64 -2.43 -9.94 -18.66
N ALA A 65 -2.71 -9.39 -17.48
CA ALA A 65 -3.04 -10.14 -16.27
C ALA A 65 -4.52 -10.53 -16.18
N LEU A 66 -5.32 -10.33 -17.23
CA LEU A 66 -6.76 -10.64 -17.30
C LEU A 66 -7.59 -9.94 -16.22
N ILE A 67 -7.15 -8.76 -15.77
CA ILE A 67 -7.94 -7.92 -14.87
C ILE A 67 -9.05 -7.24 -15.68
N LYS A 68 -10.25 -7.19 -15.10
CA LYS A 68 -11.42 -6.61 -15.78
C LYS A 68 -11.15 -5.22 -16.34
N ASP A 69 -11.85 -4.86 -17.43
CA ASP A 69 -11.78 -3.54 -18.02
C ASP A 69 -12.18 -2.43 -17.06
N GLY A 70 -11.75 -1.22 -17.34
CA GLY A 70 -12.08 -0.02 -16.59
C GLY A 70 -10.90 0.89 -16.34
N ASN A 71 -11.19 2.05 -15.80
CA ASN A 71 -10.17 3.00 -15.38
C ASN A 71 -9.37 2.41 -14.19
N ILE A 72 -8.05 2.55 -14.22
CA ILE A 72 -7.18 1.99 -13.18
C ILE A 72 -7.47 2.58 -11.79
N HIS A 73 -7.83 3.87 -11.73
CA HIS A 73 -8.16 4.52 -10.46
C HIS A 73 -9.43 3.93 -9.85
N ASP A 74 -10.47 3.69 -10.67
CA ASP A 74 -11.72 3.07 -10.22
C ASP A 74 -11.49 1.64 -9.75
N LEU A 75 -10.66 0.87 -10.45
CA LEU A 75 -10.28 -0.49 -10.06
C LEU A 75 -9.52 -0.51 -8.73
N VAL A 76 -8.62 0.45 -8.51
CA VAL A 76 -7.89 0.59 -7.23
C VAL A 76 -8.86 0.89 -6.09
N VAL A 77 -9.80 1.82 -6.29
CA VAL A 77 -10.81 2.19 -5.29
C VAL A 77 -11.75 1.03 -4.97
N GLU A 78 -12.19 0.29 -6.00
CA GLU A 78 -13.02 -0.91 -5.81
C GLU A 78 -12.27 -2.00 -5.02
N ARG A 79 -11.01 -2.28 -5.38
CA ARG A 79 -10.17 -3.24 -4.63
C ARG A 79 -9.94 -2.80 -3.19
N ALA A 80 -9.70 -1.50 -2.96
CA ALA A 80 -9.56 -0.95 -1.62
C ALA A 80 -10.83 -1.17 -0.79
N ARG A 81 -12.01 -0.80 -1.32
CA ARG A 81 -13.31 -1.03 -0.67
C ARG A 81 -13.49 -2.50 -0.29
N ASN A 82 -13.28 -3.41 -1.23
CA ASN A 82 -13.47 -4.84 -1.02
C ASN A 82 -12.52 -5.41 0.03
N ALA A 83 -11.25 -4.95 0.04
CA ALA A 83 -10.26 -5.38 1.02
C ALA A 83 -10.58 -4.84 2.42
N LEU A 84 -10.98 -3.58 2.54
CA LEU A 84 -11.38 -2.97 3.81
C LEU A 84 -12.64 -3.64 4.37
N ALA A 85 -13.63 -3.90 3.54
CA ALA A 85 -14.84 -4.65 3.92
C ALA A 85 -14.52 -6.11 4.34
N ALA A 86 -13.44 -6.71 3.81
CA ALA A 86 -12.97 -8.03 4.21
C ALA A 86 -12.20 -8.03 5.54
N GLY A 87 -11.97 -6.87 6.17
CA GLY A 87 -11.38 -6.72 7.50
C GLY A 87 -9.92 -6.22 7.50
N ALA A 88 -9.37 -5.75 6.38
CA ALA A 88 -8.05 -5.13 6.37
C ALA A 88 -8.01 -3.91 7.32
N ASP A 89 -6.87 -3.70 7.97
CA ASP A 89 -6.63 -2.52 8.81
C ASP A 89 -6.20 -1.29 8.00
N GLY A 90 -5.85 -1.51 6.74
CA GLY A 90 -5.50 -0.47 5.79
C GLY A 90 -5.17 -1.03 4.41
N VAL A 91 -4.79 -0.14 3.50
CA VAL A 91 -4.45 -0.49 2.13
C VAL A 91 -3.10 0.07 1.70
N ILE A 92 -2.48 -0.62 0.74
CA ILE A 92 -1.34 -0.11 -0.02
C ILE A 92 -1.88 0.33 -1.38
N ALA A 93 -1.82 1.63 -1.66
CA ALA A 93 -2.31 2.24 -2.90
C ALA A 93 -1.41 3.38 -3.37
N SER A 94 -1.50 3.78 -4.65
CA SER A 94 -0.77 4.95 -5.12
C SER A 94 -1.25 6.23 -4.42
N PRO A 95 -0.37 7.22 -4.21
CA PRO A 95 -0.78 8.54 -3.71
C PRO A 95 -1.85 9.23 -4.58
N GLN A 96 -1.96 8.84 -5.85
CA GLN A 96 -2.95 9.40 -6.78
C GLN A 96 -4.39 8.98 -6.44
N GLU A 97 -4.58 7.82 -5.83
CA GLU A 97 -5.90 7.32 -5.42
C GLU A 97 -6.20 7.54 -3.93
N ALA A 98 -5.24 8.04 -3.15
CA ALA A 98 -5.37 8.16 -1.69
C ALA A 98 -6.61 8.97 -1.27
N ALA A 99 -6.88 10.12 -1.91
CA ALA A 99 -8.05 10.96 -1.62
C ALA A 99 -9.37 10.26 -1.94
N MET A 100 -9.44 9.52 -3.06
CA MET A 100 -10.62 8.75 -3.45
C MET A 100 -10.89 7.61 -2.47
N ILE A 101 -9.84 6.93 -2.01
CA ILE A 101 -9.94 5.87 -1.01
C ILE A 101 -10.37 6.45 0.34
N ARG A 102 -9.79 7.59 0.76
CA ARG A 102 -10.15 8.25 2.02
C ARG A 102 -11.62 8.64 2.08
N ALA A 103 -12.25 8.93 0.94
CA ALA A 103 -13.67 9.25 0.84
C ALA A 103 -14.60 8.03 0.99
N LEU A 104 -14.08 6.80 1.02
CA LEU A 104 -14.89 5.61 1.22
C LEU A 104 -15.36 5.49 2.68
N PRO A 105 -16.63 5.12 2.93
CA PRO A 105 -17.10 4.82 4.29
C PRO A 105 -16.27 3.73 4.99
N GLU A 106 -15.83 2.72 4.23
CA GLU A 106 -15.01 1.62 4.73
C GLU A 106 -13.60 2.05 5.15
N ALA A 107 -13.14 3.24 4.72
CA ALA A 107 -11.81 3.77 5.05
C ALA A 107 -11.77 4.59 6.35
N VAL A 108 -12.90 4.78 7.01
CA VAL A 108 -12.94 5.50 8.31
C VAL A 108 -12.09 4.75 9.33
N GLY A 109 -11.09 5.43 9.90
CA GLY A 109 -10.14 4.86 10.86
C GLY A 109 -9.16 3.82 10.29
N LYS A 110 -9.10 3.68 8.97
CA LYS A 110 -8.18 2.75 8.28
C LYS A 110 -6.95 3.47 7.73
N LEU A 111 -5.85 2.71 7.63
CA LEU A 111 -4.59 3.24 7.14
C LEU A 111 -4.52 3.25 5.61
N ILE A 112 -3.98 4.33 5.06
CA ILE A 112 -3.59 4.43 3.65
C ILE A 112 -2.07 4.59 3.60
N VAL A 113 -1.38 3.58 3.07
CA VAL A 113 0.07 3.55 2.98
C VAL A 113 0.46 3.61 1.50
N THR A 114 1.25 4.60 1.11
CA THR A 114 1.48 4.91 -0.30
C THR A 114 2.95 4.68 -0.71
N PRO A 115 3.23 3.66 -1.55
CA PRO A 115 4.47 3.53 -2.31
C PRO A 115 4.42 4.40 -3.57
N GLY A 116 5.52 4.39 -4.35
CA GLY A 116 5.62 5.21 -5.55
C GLY A 116 5.91 6.67 -5.25
N VAL A 117 6.33 6.98 -4.03
CA VAL A 117 6.69 8.34 -3.64
C VAL A 117 8.10 8.67 -4.13
N ARG A 118 8.24 9.83 -4.76
CA ARG A 118 9.50 10.35 -5.29
C ARG A 118 9.69 11.80 -4.84
N PRO A 119 10.77 12.09 -4.08
CA PRO A 119 11.16 13.47 -3.81
C PRO A 119 11.37 14.24 -5.12
N ALA A 120 11.18 15.55 -5.11
CA ALA A 120 11.35 16.38 -6.28
C ALA A 120 12.73 16.18 -6.92
N GLY A 121 12.78 15.95 -8.23
CA GLY A 121 14.01 15.69 -8.99
C GLY A 121 14.55 14.26 -8.90
N ALA A 122 13.95 13.36 -8.13
CA ALA A 122 14.37 11.97 -8.09
C ALA A 122 13.94 11.20 -9.35
N ALA A 123 14.75 10.21 -9.76
CA ALA A 123 14.43 9.35 -10.91
C ALA A 123 13.15 8.53 -10.65
N LEU A 124 12.28 8.46 -11.65
CA LEU A 124 11.02 7.71 -11.57
C LEU A 124 11.23 6.20 -11.48
N GLY A 125 12.26 5.67 -12.19
CA GLY A 125 12.53 4.24 -12.28
C GLY A 125 11.37 3.51 -12.96
N ASP A 126 10.94 2.41 -12.37
CA ASP A 126 9.81 1.57 -12.82
C ASP A 126 8.43 2.07 -12.35
N GLN A 127 8.37 3.19 -11.62
CA GLN A 127 7.11 3.71 -11.07
C GLN A 127 6.37 4.53 -12.12
N LYS A 128 5.12 4.16 -12.41
CA LYS A 128 4.27 4.82 -13.40
C LYS A 128 3.30 5.81 -12.76
N ARG A 129 2.97 5.63 -11.47
CA ARG A 129 2.05 6.48 -10.70
C ARG A 129 2.75 7.01 -9.46
N VAL A 130 3.27 8.23 -9.57
CA VAL A 130 4.13 8.84 -8.55
C VAL A 130 3.55 10.15 -8.02
N ALA A 131 3.96 10.53 -6.80
CA ALA A 131 3.76 11.83 -6.19
C ALA A 131 4.95 12.19 -5.31
N THR A 132 5.09 13.45 -4.93
CA THR A 132 6.08 13.86 -3.93
C THR A 132 5.65 13.43 -2.51
N PRO A 133 6.57 13.38 -1.52
CA PRO A 133 6.23 13.14 -0.13
C PRO A 133 5.10 14.04 0.38
N ALA A 134 5.20 15.34 0.19
CA ALA A 134 4.19 16.32 0.59
C ALA A 134 2.82 16.04 -0.08
N GLN A 135 2.80 15.83 -1.39
CA GLN A 135 1.58 15.52 -2.12
C GLN A 135 0.91 14.23 -1.63
N ALA A 136 1.69 13.20 -1.28
CA ALA A 136 1.13 11.95 -0.78
C ALA A 136 0.37 12.16 0.54
N ILE A 137 0.93 12.92 1.47
CA ILE A 137 0.27 13.26 2.75
C ILE A 137 -0.95 14.16 2.53
N GLN A 138 -0.83 15.20 1.70
CA GLN A 138 -1.95 16.09 1.35
C GLN A 138 -3.12 15.33 0.72
N ASN A 139 -2.83 14.28 -0.05
CA ASN A 139 -3.83 13.40 -0.64
C ASN A 139 -4.45 12.41 0.37
N GLY A 140 -4.03 12.43 1.63
CA GLY A 140 -4.64 11.63 2.70
C GLY A 140 -3.92 10.32 3.02
N ALA A 141 -2.66 10.15 2.62
CA ALA A 141 -1.83 9.05 3.10
C ALA A 141 -1.47 9.23 4.58
N ASP A 142 -1.52 8.14 5.36
CA ASP A 142 -1.04 8.12 6.75
C ASP A 142 0.48 7.81 6.79
N HIS A 143 0.95 7.00 5.85
CA HIS A 143 2.35 6.62 5.73
C HIS A 143 2.79 6.61 4.26
N ILE A 144 4.05 6.94 4.04
CA ILE A 144 4.70 6.86 2.73
C ILE A 144 5.79 5.79 2.73
N VAL A 145 5.98 5.13 1.59
CA VAL A 145 7.06 4.16 1.38
C VAL A 145 8.03 4.70 0.35
N ILE A 146 9.23 5.04 0.77
CA ILE A 146 10.31 5.51 -0.09
C ILE A 146 11.48 4.52 -0.01
N GLY A 147 11.77 3.86 -1.11
CA GLY A 147 12.83 2.87 -1.23
C GLY A 147 14.09 3.48 -1.86
N ARG A 148 14.32 3.17 -3.14
CA ARG A 148 15.53 3.54 -3.90
C ARG A 148 15.96 5.01 -3.78
N PRO A 149 15.07 6.02 -3.78
CA PRO A 149 15.49 7.40 -3.59
C PRO A 149 16.27 7.67 -2.29
N ILE A 150 16.10 6.81 -1.29
CA ILE A 150 16.85 6.90 -0.03
C ILE A 150 18.02 5.92 -0.03
N TRP A 151 17.76 4.61 -0.09
CA TRP A 151 18.80 3.61 0.16
C TRP A 151 19.84 3.48 -0.98
N ALA A 152 19.50 3.90 -2.22
CA ALA A 152 20.43 3.94 -3.35
C ALA A 152 21.07 5.32 -3.58
N ALA A 153 20.81 6.30 -2.70
CA ALA A 153 21.47 7.61 -2.75
C ALA A 153 22.94 7.48 -2.29
N GLU A 154 23.79 8.36 -2.78
CA GLU A 154 25.18 8.47 -2.34
C GLU A 154 25.29 8.69 -0.82
N ASN A 155 24.38 9.49 -0.26
CA ASN A 155 24.21 9.68 1.17
C ASN A 155 22.75 9.39 1.59
N PRO A 156 22.43 8.14 1.98
CA PRO A 156 21.07 7.74 2.35
C PRO A 156 20.48 8.54 3.53
N ARG A 157 21.31 8.90 4.52
CA ARG A 157 20.88 9.70 5.66
C ARG A 157 20.43 11.11 5.24
N GLU A 158 21.21 11.77 4.42
CA GLU A 158 20.86 13.09 3.89
C GLU A 158 19.60 13.05 3.04
N ALA A 159 19.47 12.03 2.18
CA ALA A 159 18.28 11.82 1.38
C ALA A 159 17.02 11.63 2.25
N ALA A 160 17.12 10.85 3.33
CA ALA A 160 16.03 10.66 4.28
C ALA A 160 15.68 11.97 5.02
N MET A 161 16.68 12.74 5.44
CA MET A 161 16.47 14.03 6.11
C MET A 161 15.75 15.04 5.21
N LYS A 162 16.09 15.12 3.92
CA LYS A 162 15.38 15.98 2.95
C LYS A 162 13.90 15.61 2.83
N VAL A 163 13.59 14.32 2.82
CA VAL A 163 12.19 13.85 2.83
C VAL A 163 11.47 14.30 4.10
N LEU A 164 12.10 14.16 5.26
CA LEU A 164 11.50 14.58 6.54
C LEU A 164 11.28 16.10 6.60
N GLU A 165 12.19 16.90 6.01
CA GLU A 165 12.03 18.35 5.93
C GLU A 165 10.84 18.71 5.02
N GLU A 166 10.67 18.04 3.88
CA GLU A 166 9.51 18.23 3.01
C GLU A 166 8.19 17.89 3.73
N LEU A 167 8.17 16.84 4.54
CA LEU A 167 6.99 16.44 5.30
C LEU A 167 6.64 17.40 6.44
N LYS A 168 7.61 18.11 7.02
CA LYS A 168 7.36 19.11 8.08
C LYS A 168 6.70 20.39 7.55
N ALA A 169 6.76 20.60 6.23
CA ALA A 169 6.19 21.78 5.57
C ALA A 169 4.70 21.59 5.20
N VAL A 170 4.12 20.43 5.47
CA VAL A 170 2.73 20.05 5.21
C VAL A 170 1.96 20.00 6.51
#